data_72290375f14daf5f183b103e0ec6c143
#
_entry.id   72290375f14daf5f183b103e0ec6c143
#
_cell.length_a   1.000
_cell.length_b   1.000
_cell.length_c   1.000
_cell.angle_alpha   90.00
_cell.angle_beta   90.00
_cell.angle_gamma   90.00
#
_symmetry.space_group_name_H-M   'P 1'
#
loop_
_entity.id
_entity.type
_entity.pdbx_description
1 polymer ?
#
loop_
_entity_poly.entity_id
_entity_poly.type
_entity_poly.pdbx_seq_one_letter_code
_entity_poly.pdbx_strand_id
1 'polypeptide(L)'
;MEGKGVVRIHPLVNRKDSDYGKLDGIATYFARGGAEVWLTPKMSRPPQFRYARIYGSLVGTKYEGKYPDLCVDGVWYEHEGFTSSNGKNAFRNMLNKGLRQSARLIIDRPALTDAYMKRVIRQRIKSGQAIEEVWLREDSEIRLLYKKV
;
A
#
# COMPACT_ATOMS: atom_id res chain seq x y z
N MET A 1 12.16 12.21 -17.59
CA MET A 1 11.11 13.10 -18.09
C MET A 1 9.98 13.14 -17.09
N GLU A 2 9.82 14.26 -16.46
CA GLU A 2 8.79 14.43 -15.44
C GLU A 2 7.40 14.42 -16.07
N GLY A 3 6.45 13.86 -15.35
CA GLY A 3 5.05 14.18 -15.52
C GLY A 3 4.28 13.45 -16.59
N LYS A 4 4.74 12.30 -17.08
CA LYS A 4 3.95 11.49 -18.02
C LYS A 4 3.05 10.45 -17.34
N GLY A 5 3.06 10.40 -16.01
CA GLY A 5 2.21 9.50 -15.29
C GLY A 5 0.77 10.00 -15.18
N VAL A 6 -0.12 9.12 -14.82
CA VAL A 6 -1.55 9.43 -14.68
C VAL A 6 -2.11 8.77 -13.44
N VAL A 7 -2.99 9.50 -12.75
CA VAL A 7 -3.79 8.96 -11.66
C VAL A 7 -5.20 8.70 -12.20
N ARG A 8 -5.63 7.45 -12.08
CA ARG A 8 -6.99 7.04 -12.44
C ARG A 8 -7.71 6.60 -11.17
N ILE A 9 -8.95 7.03 -11.03
CA ILE A 9 -9.75 6.73 -9.86
C ILE A 9 -10.93 5.87 -10.30
N HIS A 10 -10.99 4.64 -9.77
CA HIS A 10 -12.12 3.77 -10.09
C HIS A 10 -13.43 4.43 -9.64
N PRO A 11 -14.51 4.35 -10.44
CA PRO A 11 -15.78 5.03 -10.12
C PRO A 11 -16.38 4.65 -8.77
N LEU A 12 -16.08 3.46 -8.24
CA LEU A 12 -16.59 3.00 -6.95
C LEU A 12 -15.77 3.48 -5.74
N VAL A 13 -14.67 4.20 -5.98
CA VAL A 13 -13.88 4.77 -4.88
C VAL A 13 -14.68 5.84 -4.16
N ASN A 14 -14.76 5.73 -2.82
CA ASN A 14 -15.42 6.73 -2.00
C ASN A 14 -14.49 7.91 -1.73
N ARG A 15 -14.67 9.00 -2.48
CA ARG A 15 -13.85 10.21 -2.33
C ARG A 15 -14.10 10.97 -1.03
N LYS A 16 -15.15 10.60 -0.28
CA LYS A 16 -15.45 11.18 1.03
C LYS A 16 -14.83 10.41 2.17
N ASP A 17 -14.21 9.27 1.88
CA ASP A 17 -13.48 8.48 2.87
C ASP A 17 -12.33 9.31 3.43
N SER A 18 -12.08 9.20 4.73
CA SER A 18 -10.99 9.94 5.41
C SER A 18 -9.61 9.63 4.85
N ASP A 19 -9.43 8.43 4.28
CA ASP A 19 -8.15 8.01 3.71
C ASP A 19 -7.93 8.48 2.28
N TYR A 20 -8.98 8.99 1.62
CA TYR A 20 -8.89 9.35 0.19
C TYR A 20 -7.80 10.39 -0.07
N GLY A 21 -7.72 11.43 0.76
CA GLY A 21 -6.70 12.49 0.59
C GLY A 21 -5.28 11.94 0.66
N LYS A 22 -5.04 11.00 1.57
CA LYS A 22 -3.74 10.33 1.69
C LYS A 22 -3.43 9.49 0.46
N LEU A 23 -4.38 8.69 0.01
CA LEU A 23 -4.23 7.84 -1.17
C LEU A 23 -4.02 8.66 -2.44
N ASP A 24 -4.73 9.77 -2.59
CA ASP A 24 -4.55 10.68 -3.71
C ASP A 24 -3.14 11.27 -3.74
N GLY A 25 -2.62 11.67 -2.57
CA GLY A 25 -1.25 12.15 -2.44
C GLY A 25 -0.20 11.09 -2.79
N ILE A 26 -0.41 9.85 -2.36
CA ILE A 26 0.46 8.72 -2.69
C ILE A 26 0.43 8.46 -4.19
N ALA A 27 -0.75 8.41 -4.78
CA ALA A 27 -0.92 8.18 -6.21
C ALA A 27 -0.23 9.27 -7.03
N THR A 28 -0.37 10.52 -6.62
CA THR A 28 0.28 11.66 -7.27
C THR A 28 1.79 11.54 -7.23
N TYR A 29 2.36 11.10 -6.10
CA TYR A 29 3.79 10.89 -5.98
C TYR A 29 4.30 9.90 -7.03
N PHE A 30 3.67 8.73 -7.16
CA PHE A 30 4.09 7.73 -8.14
C PHE A 30 3.85 8.20 -9.58
N ALA A 31 2.74 8.90 -9.83
CA ALA A 31 2.44 9.43 -11.16
C ALA A 31 3.45 10.47 -11.61
N ARG A 32 3.97 11.29 -10.70
CA ARG A 32 5.04 12.25 -11.01
C ARG A 32 6.32 11.56 -11.44
N GLY A 33 6.55 10.35 -10.98
CA GLY A 33 7.67 9.51 -11.43
C GLY A 33 7.39 8.78 -12.75
N GLY A 34 6.25 9.01 -13.38
CA GLY A 34 5.91 8.42 -14.68
C GLY A 34 4.98 7.22 -14.64
N ALA A 35 4.50 6.82 -13.47
CA ALA A 35 3.66 5.62 -13.31
C ALA A 35 2.21 5.87 -13.69
N GLU A 36 1.52 4.83 -14.15
CA GLU A 36 0.06 4.79 -14.21
C GLU A 36 -0.45 4.22 -12.89
N VAL A 37 -1.23 5.02 -12.17
CA VAL A 37 -1.71 4.65 -10.84
C VAL A 37 -3.23 4.59 -10.83
N TRP A 38 -3.77 3.47 -10.36
CA TRP A 38 -5.20 3.31 -10.12
C TRP A 38 -5.47 3.33 -8.62
N LEU A 39 -6.38 4.18 -8.19
CA LEU A 39 -7.01 4.06 -6.89
C LEU A 39 -8.20 3.12 -7.02
N THR A 40 -8.28 2.12 -6.15
CA THR A 40 -9.24 1.05 -6.23
C THR A 40 -10.18 1.05 -5.04
N PRO A 41 -11.44 0.59 -5.24
CA PRO A 41 -12.46 0.67 -4.19
C PRO A 41 -12.28 -0.40 -3.13
N LYS A 42 -12.69 -0.07 -1.91
CA LYS A 42 -12.92 -1.07 -0.88
C LYS A 42 -14.27 -1.73 -1.18
N MET A 43 -14.31 -3.04 -1.15
CA MET A 43 -15.52 -3.80 -1.49
C MET A 43 -15.88 -4.72 -0.34
N SER A 44 -17.18 -4.99 -0.18
CA SER A 44 -17.69 -5.93 0.81
C SER A 44 -18.29 -7.11 0.07
N ARG A 45 -17.56 -8.25 0.06
CA ARG A 45 -18.00 -9.52 -0.56
C ARG A 45 -18.65 -9.35 -1.92
N PRO A 46 -17.95 -8.74 -2.91
CA PRO A 46 -18.53 -8.54 -4.23
C PRO A 46 -18.71 -9.89 -4.95
N PRO A 47 -19.60 -9.95 -5.97
CA PRO A 47 -19.64 -11.11 -6.85
C PRO A 47 -18.26 -11.36 -7.48
N GLN A 48 -17.92 -12.62 -7.69
CA GLN A 48 -16.60 -12.99 -8.19
C GLN A 48 -16.25 -12.32 -9.53
N PHE A 49 -17.19 -12.16 -10.43
CA PHE A 49 -16.91 -11.50 -11.71
C PHE A 49 -16.54 -10.03 -11.54
N ARG A 50 -17.15 -9.32 -10.56
CA ARG A 50 -16.83 -7.93 -10.28
C ARG A 50 -15.45 -7.82 -9.62
N TYR A 51 -15.15 -8.70 -8.69
CA TYR A 51 -13.83 -8.79 -8.08
C TYR A 51 -12.76 -9.01 -9.13
N ALA A 52 -12.93 -9.99 -10.00
CA ALA A 52 -11.96 -10.35 -11.04
C ALA A 52 -11.75 -9.21 -12.04
N ARG A 53 -12.79 -8.39 -12.30
CA ARG A 53 -12.67 -7.26 -13.21
C ARG A 53 -11.73 -6.17 -12.66
N ILE A 54 -11.74 -5.97 -11.36
CA ILE A 54 -10.92 -4.93 -10.70
C ILE A 54 -9.60 -5.52 -10.23
N TYR A 55 -9.65 -6.65 -9.56
CA TYR A 55 -8.52 -7.30 -8.89
C TYR A 55 -8.09 -8.61 -9.55
N GLY A 56 -8.30 -8.72 -10.88
CA GLY A 56 -8.08 -9.97 -11.58
C GLY A 56 -6.67 -10.52 -11.47
N SER A 57 -5.66 -9.65 -11.39
CA SER A 57 -4.27 -10.09 -11.23
C SER A 57 -3.97 -10.72 -9.86
N LEU A 58 -4.88 -10.58 -8.90
CA LEU A 58 -4.75 -11.24 -7.59
C LEU A 58 -5.37 -12.63 -7.55
N VAL A 59 -6.24 -12.94 -8.53
CA VAL A 59 -6.88 -14.26 -8.61
C VAL A 59 -5.80 -15.33 -8.81
N GLY A 60 -5.85 -16.39 -8.02
CA GLY A 60 -4.84 -17.44 -8.05
C GLY A 60 -3.59 -17.15 -7.22
N THR A 61 -3.49 -15.98 -6.61
CA THR A 61 -2.41 -15.63 -5.69
C THR A 61 -2.87 -15.76 -4.24
N LYS A 62 -1.94 -15.68 -3.30
CA LYS A 62 -2.29 -15.69 -1.88
C LYS A 62 -3.09 -14.45 -1.45
N TYR A 63 -3.16 -13.43 -2.29
CA TYR A 63 -3.91 -12.20 -2.03
C TYR A 63 -5.29 -12.19 -2.68
N GLU A 64 -5.74 -13.30 -3.25
CA GLU A 64 -7.09 -13.42 -3.78
C GLU A 64 -8.11 -13.12 -2.67
N GLY A 65 -9.12 -12.32 -2.99
CA GLY A 65 -10.12 -11.88 -2.02
C GLY A 65 -9.70 -10.68 -1.18
N LYS A 66 -8.50 -10.14 -1.40
CA LYS A 66 -8.02 -8.93 -0.74
C LYS A 66 -8.30 -7.70 -1.62
N TYR A 67 -8.28 -6.52 -1.00
CA TYR A 67 -8.62 -5.25 -1.66
C TYR A 67 -7.51 -4.22 -1.40
N PRO A 68 -6.30 -4.39 -1.99
CA PRO A 68 -5.24 -3.39 -1.84
C PRO A 68 -5.70 -2.01 -2.33
N ASP A 69 -5.14 -0.97 -1.75
CA ASP A 69 -5.61 0.40 -1.95
C ASP A 69 -5.31 0.98 -3.32
N LEU A 70 -4.21 0.59 -3.93
CA LEU A 70 -3.82 1.15 -5.23
C LEU A 70 -2.98 0.18 -6.04
N CYS A 71 -3.03 0.39 -7.36
CA CYS A 71 -2.24 -0.35 -8.34
C CYS A 71 -1.33 0.62 -9.09
N VAL A 72 -0.02 0.38 -9.03
CA VAL A 72 1.00 1.21 -9.65
C VAL A 72 1.68 0.40 -10.75
N ASP A 73 1.47 0.78 -12.01
CA ASP A 73 1.99 0.04 -13.18
C ASP A 73 1.72 -1.47 -13.11
N GLY A 74 0.51 -1.83 -12.71
CA GLY A 74 0.09 -3.23 -12.60
C GLY A 74 0.50 -3.94 -11.31
N VAL A 75 1.14 -3.24 -10.40
CA VAL A 75 1.63 -3.80 -9.13
C VAL A 75 0.81 -3.23 -7.96
N TRP A 76 0.38 -4.11 -7.05
CA TRP A 76 -0.53 -3.75 -5.97
C TRP A 76 0.21 -3.27 -4.73
N TYR A 77 -0.27 -2.17 -4.16
CA TYR A 77 0.25 -1.57 -2.93
C TYR A 77 -0.87 -1.36 -1.93
N GLU A 78 -0.54 -1.50 -0.65
CA GLU A 78 -1.45 -1.22 0.44
C GLU A 78 -0.90 -0.08 1.29
N HIS A 79 -1.77 0.84 1.70
CA HIS A 79 -1.41 1.93 2.61
C HIS A 79 -1.89 1.59 4.02
N GLU A 80 -1.02 1.82 5.01
CA GLU A 80 -1.36 1.69 6.42
C GLU A 80 -1.07 2.97 7.17
N GLY A 81 -2.07 3.49 7.85
CA GLY A 81 -1.95 4.67 8.72
C GLY A 81 -2.09 4.29 10.19
N PHE A 82 -1.91 5.28 11.06
CA PHE A 82 -2.09 5.08 12.49
C PHE A 82 -3.56 4.78 12.81
N THR A 83 -3.79 3.81 13.69
CA THR A 83 -5.14 3.49 14.14
C THR A 83 -5.44 4.00 15.54
N SER A 84 -4.51 3.84 16.49
CA SER A 84 -4.76 4.25 17.87
C SER A 84 -3.52 4.70 18.62
N SER A 85 -2.34 4.28 18.21
CA SER A 85 -1.12 4.52 18.98
C SER A 85 0.07 4.71 18.06
N ASN A 86 0.91 5.69 18.40
CA ASN A 86 2.17 5.95 17.74
C ASN A 86 3.34 5.41 18.56
N GLY A 87 3.09 4.40 19.38
CA GLY A 87 4.08 3.80 20.24
C GLY A 87 5.03 2.84 19.54
N LYS A 88 5.86 2.19 20.34
CA LYS A 88 6.90 1.26 19.90
C LYS A 88 6.40 0.17 18.96
N ASN A 89 5.16 -0.29 19.15
CA ASN A 89 4.56 -1.36 18.34
C ASN A 89 3.81 -0.86 17.11
N ALA A 90 3.72 0.45 16.89
CA ALA A 90 2.95 1.02 15.79
C ALA A 90 3.41 0.50 14.43
N PHE A 91 4.72 0.49 14.18
CA PHE A 91 5.26 0.00 12.92
C PHE A 91 4.96 -1.48 12.72
N ARG A 92 5.19 -2.28 13.75
CA ARG A 92 4.94 -3.74 13.70
C ARG A 92 3.48 -4.03 13.41
N ASN A 93 2.56 -3.29 14.02
CA ASN A 93 1.13 -3.47 13.82
C ASN A 93 0.70 -3.09 12.39
N MET A 94 1.19 -1.95 11.87
CA MET A 94 0.90 -1.53 10.51
C MET A 94 1.49 -2.52 9.49
N LEU A 95 2.71 -2.98 9.73
CA LEU A 95 3.36 -3.97 8.88
C LEU A 95 2.55 -5.26 8.81
N ASN A 96 2.16 -5.79 9.96
CA ASN A 96 1.37 -7.03 10.03
C ASN A 96 0.03 -6.90 9.32
N LYS A 97 -0.67 -5.79 9.55
CA LYS A 97 -1.97 -5.53 8.94
C LYS A 97 -1.86 -5.37 7.42
N GLY A 98 -0.87 -4.59 6.96
CA GLY A 98 -0.68 -4.34 5.54
C GLY A 98 -0.27 -5.59 4.77
N LEU A 99 0.55 -6.45 5.36
CA LEU A 99 1.01 -7.70 4.73
C LEU A 99 -0.12 -8.70 4.46
N ARG A 100 -1.28 -8.51 5.08
CA ARG A 100 -2.47 -9.31 4.74
C ARG A 100 -3.06 -8.91 3.40
N GLN A 101 -2.79 -7.70 2.92
CA GLN A 101 -3.36 -7.16 1.69
C GLN A 101 -2.38 -7.17 0.53
N SER A 102 -1.11 -6.97 0.78
CA SER A 102 -0.08 -6.88 -0.25
C SER A 102 1.30 -7.12 0.33
N ALA A 103 2.24 -7.53 -0.51
CA ALA A 103 3.66 -7.61 -0.17
C ALA A 103 4.38 -6.26 -0.35
N ARG A 104 3.69 -5.24 -0.86
CA ARG A 104 4.22 -3.88 -1.07
C ARG A 104 3.39 -2.91 -0.27
N LEU A 105 4.05 -2.20 0.64
CA LEU A 105 3.37 -1.35 1.61
C LEU A 105 3.87 0.08 1.55
N ILE A 106 2.94 1.00 1.83
CA ILE A 106 3.25 2.40 2.10
C ILE A 106 2.72 2.67 3.50
N ILE A 107 3.63 2.91 4.44
CA ILE A 107 3.30 3.03 5.87
C ILE A 107 3.50 4.48 6.31
N ASP A 108 2.50 5.06 6.97
CA ASP A 108 2.65 6.36 7.62
C ASP A 108 3.76 6.25 8.67
N ARG A 109 4.77 7.12 8.57
CA ARG A 109 5.98 6.99 9.38
C ARG A 109 5.69 7.15 10.86
N PRO A 110 5.96 6.14 11.69
CA PRO A 110 5.93 6.28 13.14
C PRO A 110 7.19 6.99 13.65
N ALA A 111 7.17 7.42 14.91
CA ALA A 111 8.31 8.05 15.56
C ALA A 111 9.35 7.01 15.98
N LEU A 112 9.90 6.30 14.99
CA LEU A 112 10.90 5.24 15.18
C LEU A 112 12.03 5.44 14.17
N THR A 113 13.21 4.90 14.48
CA THR A 113 14.36 5.01 13.57
C THR A 113 14.24 4.06 12.39
N ASP A 114 14.86 4.43 11.28
CA ASP A 114 14.94 3.56 10.11
C ASP A 114 15.60 2.22 10.46
N ALA A 115 16.67 2.25 11.25
CA ALA A 115 17.38 1.05 11.66
C ALA A 115 16.47 0.07 12.41
N TYR A 116 15.64 0.59 13.33
CA TYR A 116 14.69 -0.23 14.07
C TYR A 116 13.66 -0.85 13.15
N MET A 117 13.07 -0.04 12.25
CA MET A 117 12.05 -0.51 11.32
C MET A 117 12.62 -1.56 10.35
N LYS A 118 13.82 -1.34 9.83
CA LYS A 118 14.49 -2.33 8.96
C LYS A 118 14.74 -3.64 9.70
N ARG A 119 15.07 -3.57 10.98
CA ARG A 119 15.26 -4.78 11.79
C ARG A 119 13.95 -5.55 11.94
N VAL A 120 12.84 -4.86 12.18
CA VAL A 120 11.51 -5.49 12.24
C VAL A 120 11.18 -6.18 10.91
N ILE A 121 11.45 -5.52 9.78
CA ILE A 121 11.23 -6.12 8.45
C ILE A 121 12.06 -7.40 8.29
N ARG A 122 13.34 -7.35 8.63
CA ARG A 122 14.21 -8.54 8.53
C ARG A 122 13.74 -9.70 9.41
N GLN A 123 13.26 -9.40 10.61
CA GLN A 123 12.69 -10.41 11.50
C GLN A 123 11.47 -11.08 10.89
N ARG A 124 10.59 -10.30 10.25
CA ARG A 124 9.40 -10.83 9.58
C ARG A 124 9.76 -11.71 8.38
N ILE A 125 10.74 -11.31 7.61
CA ILE A 125 11.23 -12.12 6.49
C ILE A 125 11.79 -13.45 6.99
N LYS A 126 12.56 -13.43 8.07
CA LYS A 126 13.09 -14.66 8.68
C LYS A 126 11.97 -15.57 9.17
N SER A 127 10.85 -15.04 9.60
CA SER A 127 9.71 -15.83 10.05
C SER A 127 8.81 -16.33 8.91
N GLY A 128 9.19 -16.06 7.66
CA GLY A 128 8.49 -16.58 6.48
C GLY A 128 7.55 -15.61 5.77
N GLN A 129 7.50 -14.34 6.21
CA GLN A 129 6.66 -13.35 5.54
C GLN A 129 7.28 -12.91 4.20
N ALA A 130 6.44 -12.80 3.17
CA ALA A 130 6.86 -12.28 1.88
C ALA A 130 6.73 -10.77 1.88
N ILE A 131 7.84 -10.06 1.85
CA ILE A 131 7.87 -8.59 1.79
C ILE A 131 8.71 -8.18 0.59
N GLU A 132 8.09 -7.44 -0.33
CA GLU A 132 8.75 -6.95 -1.54
C GLU A 132 9.25 -5.52 -1.39
N GLU A 133 8.40 -4.62 -0.88
CA GLU A 133 8.74 -3.21 -0.72
C GLU A 133 8.05 -2.64 0.52
N VAL A 134 8.75 -1.75 1.22
CA VAL A 134 8.16 -0.93 2.28
C VAL A 134 8.59 0.52 2.06
N TRP A 135 7.61 1.38 1.90
CA TRP A 135 7.78 2.83 1.75
C TRP A 135 7.28 3.51 3.01
N LEU A 136 7.86 4.64 3.34
CA LEU A 136 7.40 5.49 4.44
C LEU A 136 6.79 6.76 3.88
N ARG A 137 5.63 7.13 4.43
CA ARG A 137 4.97 8.39 4.12
C ARG A 137 5.04 9.30 5.33
N GLU A 138 5.56 10.51 5.13
CA GLU A 138 5.64 11.55 6.16
C GLU A 138 5.25 12.88 5.52
N ASP A 139 4.13 13.46 5.94
CA ASP A 139 3.55 14.66 5.34
C ASP A 139 3.32 14.46 3.84
N SER A 140 3.97 15.25 2.99
CA SER A 140 3.89 15.13 1.54
C SER A 140 5.01 14.29 0.93
N GLU A 141 5.90 13.76 1.76
CA GLU A 141 7.07 13.01 1.30
C GLU A 141 6.83 11.51 1.40
N ILE A 142 7.30 10.80 0.38
CA ILE A 142 7.28 9.33 0.34
C ILE A 142 8.70 8.87 0.03
N ARG A 143 9.17 7.89 0.79
CA ARG A 143 10.55 7.45 0.72
C ARG A 143 10.63 5.92 0.84
N LEU A 144 11.47 5.31 0.00
CA LEU A 144 11.68 3.86 0.08
C LEU A 144 12.51 3.52 1.33
N LEU A 145 11.97 2.64 2.15
CA LEU A 145 12.67 2.11 3.33
C LEU A 145 13.33 0.76 3.03
N TYR A 146 12.64 -0.10 2.32
CA TYR A 146 13.10 -1.46 2.03
C TYR A 146 12.62 -1.89 0.66
N LYS A 147 13.49 -2.57 -0.08
CA LYS A 147 13.14 -3.23 -1.33
C LYS A 147 13.89 -4.55 -1.43
N LYS A 148 13.18 -5.61 -1.74
CA LYS A 148 13.77 -6.92 -1.97
C LYS A 148 14.66 -6.87 -3.22
N VAL A 149 15.84 -7.43 -3.08
CA VAL A 149 16.82 -7.49 -4.17
C VAL A 149 16.61 -8.74 -5.01
#